data_b148145ccaca853428e07ac135b4a36b
#
_entry.id   b148145ccaca853428e07ac135b4a36b
#
_cell.length_a   1.000
_cell.length_b   1.000
_cell.length_c   1.000
_cell.angle_alpha   90.00
_cell.angle_beta   90.00
_cell.angle_gamma   90.00
#
_symmetry.space_group_name_H-M   'P 1'
#
loop_
_entity.id
_entity.type
_entity.pdbx_description
1 polymer ?
#
loop_
_entity_poly.entity_id
_entity_poly.type
_entity_poly.pdbx_seq_one_letter_code
_entity_poly.pdbx_strand_id
1 'polypeptide(L)'
;MVVDNSLKINELKVHLDALFNFASQVTYSQKHLLPVVQAGKSLIGINPNIPPKNLLKWLEGYVKEYSLVKEENIKEIKQKSPEVIEITKLGELVNANQKTEALKYLQFLKQVANQEYIAEYLMELATSKSPFQLLFCWYIFKTIRHTENENQFLLLELGISCLMEENKNKNANQFELICYQNQILNTAMIRSETIIPKLNIMVEIAKTEISENGHTIILKELVPLINERGEMGVWTFLSGLNLEELNPELILRLDAVRSAVKYPSNKNDWFMEKIINSQMKTVC
;
A
#
# COMPACT_ATOMS: atom_id res chain seq x y z
N MET A 1 29.16 26.28 1.69
CA MET A 1 28.00 26.33 2.60
C MET A 1 27.32 24.97 2.53
N VAL A 2 27.66 24.05 3.44
CA VAL A 2 26.99 22.74 3.55
C VAL A 2 25.65 23.05 4.21
N VAL A 3 24.62 23.20 3.39
CA VAL A 3 23.24 23.27 3.91
C VAL A 3 23.00 21.94 4.58
N ASP A 4 22.64 21.98 5.86
CA ASP A 4 22.44 20.79 6.67
C ASP A 4 21.31 19.94 6.09
N ASN A 5 21.69 18.92 5.30
CA ASN A 5 20.75 18.00 4.65
C ASN A 5 19.92 17.21 5.68
N SER A 6 20.40 17.09 6.92
CA SER A 6 19.70 16.38 8.00
C SER A 6 18.45 17.13 8.45
N LEU A 7 18.47 18.47 8.50
CA LEU A 7 17.32 19.31 8.83
C LEU A 7 16.20 19.15 7.78
N LYS A 8 16.56 19.18 6.49
CA LYS A 8 15.59 19.01 5.40
C LYS A 8 14.91 17.64 5.40
N ILE A 9 15.67 16.57 5.70
CA ILE A 9 15.12 15.21 5.80
C ILE A 9 14.17 15.10 7.00
N ASN A 10 14.50 15.71 8.14
CA ASN A 10 13.63 15.72 9.30
C ASN A 10 12.34 16.50 9.05
N GLU A 11 12.40 17.64 8.40
CA GLU A 11 11.22 18.41 7.98
C GLU A 11 10.32 17.59 7.05
N LEU A 12 10.92 16.92 6.06
CA LEU A 12 10.20 16.03 5.14
C LEU A 12 9.53 14.87 5.88
N LYS A 13 10.21 14.27 6.87
CA LYS A 13 9.64 13.22 7.69
C LYS A 13 8.43 13.71 8.48
N VAL A 14 8.54 14.82 9.20
CA VAL A 14 7.43 15.42 9.96
C VAL A 14 6.24 15.70 9.05
N HIS A 15 6.49 16.19 7.83
CA HIS A 15 5.46 16.45 6.85
C HIS A 15 4.74 15.16 6.40
N LEU A 16 5.49 14.11 6.08
CA LEU A 16 4.93 12.82 5.69
C LEU A 16 4.16 12.15 6.84
N ASP A 17 4.66 12.23 8.07
CA ASP A 17 3.99 11.71 9.26
C ASP A 17 2.64 12.42 9.47
N ALA A 18 2.57 13.74 9.24
CA ALA A 18 1.32 14.48 9.26
C ALA A 18 0.31 14.00 8.18
N LEU A 19 0.78 13.71 6.97
CA LEU A 19 -0.08 13.14 5.92
C LEU A 19 -0.61 11.74 6.29
N PHE A 20 0.20 10.90 6.93
CA PHE A 20 -0.24 9.59 7.41
C PHE A 20 -1.25 9.70 8.54
N ASN A 21 -1.01 10.60 9.50
CA ASN A 21 -1.94 10.85 10.59
C ASN A 21 -3.29 11.35 10.05
N PHE A 22 -3.29 12.22 9.05
CA PHE A 22 -4.51 12.62 8.37
C PHE A 22 -5.18 11.44 7.66
N ALA A 23 -4.43 10.65 6.88
CA ALA A 23 -4.96 9.52 6.12
C ALA A 23 -5.59 8.45 7.03
N SER A 24 -5.07 8.23 8.25
CA SER A 24 -5.64 7.27 9.20
C SER A 24 -7.02 7.70 9.72
N GLN A 25 -7.33 9.00 9.71
CA GLN A 25 -8.57 9.58 10.21
C GLN A 25 -9.65 9.74 9.13
N VAL A 26 -9.36 9.40 7.87
CA VAL A 26 -10.33 9.45 6.77
C VAL A 26 -11.16 8.17 6.76
N THR A 27 -12.47 8.31 6.55
CA THR A 27 -13.38 7.14 6.43
C THR A 27 -12.94 6.23 5.29
N TYR A 28 -12.98 4.92 5.52
CA TYR A 28 -12.68 3.95 4.49
C TYR A 28 -13.57 4.11 3.25
N SER A 29 -12.95 4.09 2.10
CA SER A 29 -13.58 4.00 0.78
C SER A 29 -12.62 3.28 -0.19
N GLN A 30 -13.12 2.76 -1.32
CA GLN A 30 -12.27 2.11 -2.33
C GLN A 30 -11.24 3.06 -2.96
N LYS A 31 -11.48 4.37 -2.93
CA LYS A 31 -10.53 5.42 -3.35
C LYS A 31 -9.87 6.08 -2.14
N HIS A 32 -9.49 5.28 -1.15
CA HIS A 32 -8.91 5.81 0.08
C HIS A 32 -7.53 6.44 -0.17
N LEU A 33 -7.27 7.51 0.55
CA LEU A 33 -6.05 8.34 0.47
C LEU A 33 -4.78 7.58 0.88
N LEU A 34 -4.85 6.63 1.84
CA LEU A 34 -3.70 5.96 2.43
C LEU A 34 -2.76 5.29 1.41
N PRO A 35 -3.25 4.50 0.42
CA PRO A 35 -2.38 3.91 -0.60
C PRO A 35 -1.55 4.94 -1.34
N VAL A 36 -2.16 6.07 -1.70
CA VAL A 36 -1.53 7.14 -2.48
C VAL A 36 -0.45 7.86 -1.66
N VAL A 37 -0.72 8.15 -0.39
CA VAL A 37 0.27 8.76 0.52
C VAL A 37 1.45 7.81 0.73
N GLN A 38 1.20 6.50 0.92
CA GLN A 38 2.26 5.51 1.09
C GLN A 38 3.11 5.33 -0.18
N ALA A 39 2.48 5.32 -1.35
CA ALA A 39 3.18 5.28 -2.63
C ALA A 39 4.03 6.55 -2.82
N GLY A 40 3.46 7.72 -2.58
CA GLY A 40 4.17 9.00 -2.63
C GLY A 40 5.39 9.04 -1.72
N LYS A 41 5.26 8.61 -0.47
CA LYS A 41 6.39 8.47 0.47
C LYS A 41 7.48 7.56 -0.10
N SER A 42 7.11 6.44 -0.69
CA SER A 42 8.06 5.49 -1.25
C SER A 42 8.82 6.08 -2.45
N LEU A 43 8.14 6.83 -3.31
CA LEU A 43 8.72 7.53 -4.47
C LEU A 43 9.66 8.66 -4.04
N ILE A 44 9.28 9.44 -3.01
CA ILE A 44 10.14 10.45 -2.39
C ILE A 44 11.39 9.80 -1.81
N GLY A 45 11.26 8.62 -1.23
CA GLY A 45 12.33 7.84 -0.62
C GLY A 45 13.39 7.32 -1.60
N ILE A 46 13.19 7.41 -2.92
CA ILE A 46 14.22 7.06 -3.93
C ILE A 46 15.41 8.04 -3.80
N ASN A 47 15.13 9.33 -3.66
CA ASN A 47 16.14 10.36 -3.45
C ASN A 47 15.64 11.41 -2.44
N PRO A 48 15.70 11.13 -1.14
CA PRO A 48 15.13 12.00 -0.11
C PRO A 48 15.86 13.35 0.02
N ASN A 49 17.10 13.44 -0.45
CA ASN A 49 17.87 14.71 -0.46
C ASN A 49 17.32 15.69 -1.51
N ILE A 50 16.73 15.18 -2.58
CA ILE A 50 16.16 15.97 -3.67
C ILE A 50 14.79 15.36 -4.00
N PRO A 51 13.77 15.57 -3.15
CA PRO A 51 12.43 15.03 -3.40
C PRO A 51 11.82 15.67 -4.64
N PRO A 52 11.00 14.95 -5.41
CA PRO A 52 10.27 15.52 -6.54
C PRO A 52 9.30 16.59 -6.05
N LYS A 53 9.61 17.87 -6.31
CA LYS A 53 8.87 19.02 -5.77
C LYS A 53 7.38 19.00 -6.14
N ASN A 54 7.06 18.61 -7.37
CA ASN A 54 5.69 18.54 -7.84
C ASN A 54 4.89 17.44 -7.14
N LEU A 55 5.52 16.30 -6.84
CA LEU A 55 4.86 15.22 -6.10
C LEU A 55 4.45 15.65 -4.69
N LEU A 56 5.36 16.29 -3.95
CA LEU A 56 5.06 16.73 -2.58
C LEU A 56 3.91 17.74 -2.56
N LYS A 57 3.99 18.76 -3.44
CA LYS A 57 2.94 19.76 -3.59
C LYS A 57 1.60 19.15 -4.02
N TRP A 58 1.65 18.15 -4.91
CA TRP A 58 0.46 17.45 -5.38
C TRP A 58 -0.19 16.64 -4.24
N LEU A 59 0.61 15.91 -3.42
CA LEU A 59 0.11 15.16 -2.27
C LEU A 59 -0.60 16.08 -1.26
N GLU A 60 -0.03 17.26 -0.98
CA GLU A 60 -0.66 18.27 -0.10
C GLU A 60 -2.01 18.75 -0.65
N GLY A 61 -2.11 18.92 -1.96
CA GLY A 61 -3.36 19.27 -2.64
C GLY A 61 -4.38 18.14 -2.58
N TYR A 62 -3.95 16.93 -2.90
CA TYR A 62 -4.79 15.74 -2.93
C TYR A 62 -5.40 15.41 -1.57
N VAL A 63 -4.64 15.55 -0.49
CA VAL A 63 -5.13 15.33 0.87
C VAL A 63 -6.29 16.27 1.23
N LYS A 64 -6.29 17.51 0.72
CA LYS A 64 -7.35 18.50 1.00
C LYS A 64 -8.70 18.17 0.35
N GLU A 65 -8.73 17.21 -0.58
CA GLU A 65 -9.98 16.72 -1.19
C GLU A 65 -10.77 15.80 -0.24
N TYR A 66 -10.15 15.36 0.86
CA TYR A 66 -10.74 14.46 1.83
C TYR A 66 -11.17 15.18 3.10
N SER A 67 -12.27 14.72 3.67
CA SER A 67 -12.77 15.19 4.96
C SER A 67 -12.42 14.20 6.06
N LEU A 68 -12.05 14.71 7.23
CA LEU A 68 -11.87 13.86 8.41
C LEU A 68 -13.22 13.31 8.87
N VAL A 69 -13.19 12.10 9.40
CA VAL A 69 -14.33 11.56 10.15
C VAL A 69 -14.59 12.52 11.31
N LYS A 70 -15.81 13.05 11.41
CA LYS A 70 -16.23 13.64 12.68
C LYS A 70 -16.18 12.52 13.71
N GLU A 71 -15.40 12.72 14.76
CA GLU A 71 -15.32 11.77 15.88
C GLU A 71 -16.75 11.46 16.35
N GLU A 72 -17.31 10.39 15.85
CA GLU A 72 -18.34 9.67 16.60
C GLU A 72 -17.55 9.04 17.76
N ASN A 73 -17.67 9.69 18.94
CA ASN A 73 -17.09 9.21 20.18
C ASN A 73 -17.34 7.70 20.27
N ILE A 74 -16.33 6.89 19.91
CA ILE A 74 -16.33 5.48 20.22
C ILE A 74 -16.21 5.45 21.75
N LYS A 75 -17.38 5.49 22.40
CA LYS A 75 -17.46 5.40 23.86
C LYS A 75 -16.63 4.19 24.26
N GLU A 76 -15.65 4.41 25.12
CA GLU A 76 -14.90 3.31 25.74
C GLU A 76 -15.90 2.24 26.18
N ILE A 77 -15.86 1.13 25.47
CA ILE A 77 -16.76 0.03 25.75
C ILE A 77 -16.21 -0.63 27.02
N LYS A 78 -16.83 -0.31 28.16
CA LYS A 78 -16.61 -1.03 29.43
C LYS A 78 -17.17 -2.44 29.30
N GLN A 79 -16.65 -3.24 28.41
CA GLN A 79 -16.95 -4.67 28.32
C GLN A 79 -15.88 -5.44 29.09
N LYS A 80 -16.33 -6.50 29.77
CA LYS A 80 -15.41 -7.45 30.42
C LYS A 80 -14.57 -8.11 29.34
N SER A 81 -13.25 -8.05 29.50
CA SER A 81 -12.33 -8.73 28.57
C SER A 81 -12.66 -10.23 28.50
N PRO A 82 -12.58 -10.85 27.33
CA PRO A 82 -12.72 -12.29 27.22
C PRO A 82 -11.63 -12.99 28.02
N GLU A 83 -11.90 -14.19 28.52
CA GLU A 83 -10.94 -14.97 29.33
C GLU A 83 -9.73 -15.38 28.49
N VAL A 84 -9.93 -15.62 27.20
CA VAL A 84 -8.87 -15.95 26.24
C VAL A 84 -8.98 -14.99 25.06
N ILE A 85 -7.87 -14.38 24.68
CA ILE A 85 -7.78 -13.45 23.54
C ILE A 85 -6.93 -14.12 22.46
N GLU A 86 -7.58 -14.57 21.38
CA GLU A 86 -6.96 -15.21 20.24
C GLU A 86 -7.15 -14.38 18.98
N ILE A 87 -6.09 -14.17 18.20
CA ILE A 87 -6.18 -13.38 16.97
C ILE A 87 -7.11 -14.03 15.93
N THR A 88 -7.23 -15.35 15.95
CA THR A 88 -8.12 -16.13 15.07
C THR A 88 -9.58 -15.71 15.20
N LYS A 89 -10.00 -15.30 16.40
CA LYS A 89 -11.35 -14.78 16.65
C LYS A 89 -11.66 -13.53 15.84
N LEU A 90 -10.67 -12.65 15.64
CA LEU A 90 -10.81 -11.48 14.75
C LEU A 90 -11.12 -11.95 13.32
N GLY A 91 -10.42 -12.96 12.82
CA GLY A 91 -10.64 -13.52 11.49
C GLY A 91 -12.04 -14.13 11.32
N GLU A 92 -12.54 -14.85 12.35
CA GLU A 92 -13.91 -15.38 12.35
C GLU A 92 -14.96 -14.26 12.24
N LEU A 93 -14.81 -13.17 13.01
CA LEU A 93 -15.71 -12.03 12.99
C LEU A 93 -15.67 -11.28 11.65
N VAL A 94 -14.46 -11.10 11.07
CA VAL A 94 -14.28 -10.50 9.74
C VAL A 94 -14.96 -11.36 8.66
N ASN A 95 -14.76 -12.67 8.68
CA ASN A 95 -15.35 -13.59 7.71
C ASN A 95 -16.87 -13.72 7.86
N ALA A 96 -17.37 -13.59 9.08
CA ALA A 96 -18.82 -13.54 9.36
C ALA A 96 -19.47 -12.18 9.07
N ASN A 97 -18.70 -11.19 8.58
CA ASN A 97 -19.13 -9.81 8.31
C ASN A 97 -19.74 -9.09 9.54
N GLN A 98 -19.25 -9.41 10.74
CA GLN A 98 -19.70 -8.85 12.02
C GLN A 98 -18.83 -7.63 12.40
N LYS A 99 -18.98 -6.51 11.66
CA LYS A 99 -18.11 -5.34 11.77
C LYS A 99 -18.03 -4.78 13.19
N THR A 100 -19.16 -4.54 13.83
CA THR A 100 -19.21 -3.97 15.17
C THR A 100 -18.48 -4.84 16.19
N GLU A 101 -18.66 -6.16 16.12
CA GLU A 101 -18.02 -7.11 17.04
C GLU A 101 -16.51 -7.23 16.73
N ALA A 102 -16.13 -7.19 15.44
CA ALA A 102 -14.71 -7.20 15.06
C ALA A 102 -13.97 -5.96 15.58
N LEU A 103 -14.57 -4.76 15.47
CA LEU A 103 -14.00 -3.52 15.99
C LEU A 103 -13.91 -3.52 17.52
N LYS A 104 -14.91 -4.04 18.23
CA LYS A 104 -14.84 -4.25 19.67
C LYS A 104 -13.72 -5.22 20.05
N TYR A 105 -13.60 -6.32 19.31
CA TYR A 105 -12.57 -7.32 19.57
C TYR A 105 -11.16 -6.78 19.29
N LEU A 106 -11.00 -5.95 18.27
CA LEU A 106 -9.76 -5.25 17.99
C LEU A 106 -9.28 -4.40 19.17
N GLN A 107 -10.21 -3.78 19.93
CA GLN A 107 -9.84 -3.01 21.14
C GLN A 107 -9.24 -3.88 22.24
N PHE A 108 -9.67 -5.15 22.38
CA PHE A 108 -9.03 -6.09 23.29
C PHE A 108 -7.65 -6.53 22.77
N LEU A 109 -7.53 -6.83 21.48
CA LEU A 109 -6.26 -7.21 20.87
C LEU A 109 -5.21 -6.12 21.01
N LYS A 110 -5.58 -4.84 20.89
CA LYS A 110 -4.68 -3.69 21.07
C LYS A 110 -3.97 -3.70 22.44
N GLN A 111 -4.62 -4.23 23.47
CA GLN A 111 -4.07 -4.23 24.84
C GLN A 111 -3.01 -5.33 25.05
N VAL A 112 -3.03 -6.39 24.24
CA VAL A 112 -2.22 -7.60 24.47
C VAL A 112 -1.31 -7.96 23.29
N ALA A 113 -1.53 -7.38 22.12
CA ALA A 113 -0.79 -7.69 20.90
C ALA A 113 -0.16 -6.43 20.28
N ASN A 114 0.99 -6.62 19.63
CA ASN A 114 1.61 -5.59 18.83
C ASN A 114 0.75 -5.30 17.58
N GLN A 115 0.56 -4.03 17.26
CA GLN A 115 -0.24 -3.58 16.12
C GLN A 115 0.30 -4.06 14.77
N GLU A 116 1.63 -4.18 14.63
CA GLU A 116 2.24 -4.74 13.42
C GLU A 116 1.85 -6.21 13.22
N TYR A 117 1.78 -6.99 14.30
CA TYR A 117 1.31 -8.38 14.25
C TYR A 117 -0.16 -8.48 13.83
N ILE A 118 -1.01 -7.57 14.32
CA ILE A 118 -2.41 -7.51 13.90
C ILE A 118 -2.51 -7.12 12.42
N ALA A 119 -1.71 -6.15 11.96
CA ALA A 119 -1.68 -5.75 10.55
C ALA A 119 -1.20 -6.90 9.64
N GLU A 120 -0.20 -7.67 10.06
CA GLU A 120 0.24 -8.88 9.33
C GLU A 120 -0.89 -9.92 9.24
N TYR A 121 -1.63 -10.12 10.33
CA TYR A 121 -2.79 -11.02 10.31
C TYR A 121 -3.91 -10.54 9.39
N LEU A 122 -4.17 -9.23 9.32
CA LEU A 122 -5.11 -8.68 8.32
C LEU A 122 -4.63 -8.94 6.88
N MET A 123 -3.33 -8.89 6.62
CA MET A 123 -2.78 -9.29 5.31
C MET A 123 -3.02 -10.79 5.04
N GLU A 124 -2.85 -11.65 6.04
CA GLU A 124 -3.14 -13.07 5.91
C GLU A 124 -4.61 -13.33 5.53
N LEU A 125 -5.54 -12.67 6.20
CA LEU A 125 -6.97 -12.74 5.86
C LEU A 125 -7.22 -12.24 4.43
N ALA A 126 -6.53 -11.16 4.02
CA ALA A 126 -6.68 -10.56 2.70
C ALA A 126 -6.24 -11.48 1.55
N THR A 127 -5.32 -12.45 1.80
CA THR A 127 -4.86 -13.40 0.77
C THR A 127 -5.96 -14.34 0.26
N SER A 128 -7.07 -14.46 0.97
CA SER A 128 -8.27 -15.21 0.55
C SER A 128 -9.36 -14.33 -0.07
N LYS A 129 -9.10 -13.04 -0.27
CA LYS A 129 -10.07 -12.05 -0.77
C LYS A 129 -9.72 -11.61 -2.20
N SER A 130 -9.16 -10.42 -2.37
CA SER A 130 -8.83 -9.85 -3.67
C SER A 130 -7.46 -9.16 -3.67
N PRO A 131 -6.83 -8.97 -4.85
CA PRO A 131 -5.59 -8.18 -4.97
C PRO A 131 -5.68 -6.80 -4.32
N PHE A 132 -6.80 -6.11 -4.51
CA PHE A 132 -7.04 -4.80 -3.89
C PHE A 132 -7.00 -4.85 -2.37
N GLN A 133 -7.72 -5.80 -1.74
CA GLN A 133 -7.79 -5.93 -0.29
C GLN A 133 -6.43 -6.31 0.31
N LEU A 134 -5.68 -7.19 -0.37
CA LEU A 134 -4.33 -7.54 0.06
C LEU A 134 -3.38 -6.34 0.00
N LEU A 135 -3.41 -5.58 -1.09
CA LEU A 135 -2.57 -4.38 -1.24
C LEU A 135 -2.96 -3.29 -0.24
N PHE A 136 -4.25 -3.13 0.04
CA PHE A 136 -4.69 -2.17 1.06
C PHE A 136 -4.15 -2.54 2.45
N CYS A 137 -4.26 -3.81 2.86
CA CYS A 137 -3.67 -4.30 4.11
C CYS A 137 -2.13 -4.19 4.10
N TRP A 138 -1.48 -4.40 2.94
CA TRP A 138 -0.05 -4.18 2.77
C TRP A 138 0.35 -2.70 3.00
N TYR A 139 -0.43 -1.76 2.48
CA TYR A 139 -0.19 -0.33 2.73
C TYR A 139 -0.37 0.01 4.22
N ILE A 140 -1.36 -0.56 4.90
CA ILE A 140 -1.52 -0.41 6.36
C ILE A 140 -0.28 -0.93 7.08
N PHE A 141 0.16 -2.15 6.76
CA PHE A 141 1.33 -2.77 7.36
C PHE A 141 2.61 -1.93 7.18
N LYS A 142 2.80 -1.33 6.00
CA LYS A 142 3.92 -0.41 5.73
C LYS A 142 3.81 0.89 6.51
N THR A 143 2.60 1.39 6.72
CA THR A 143 2.34 2.70 7.32
C THR A 143 2.37 2.67 8.84
N ILE A 144 1.95 1.58 9.46
CA ILE A 144 1.72 1.48 10.91
C ILE A 144 2.96 1.89 11.74
N ARG A 145 4.16 1.69 11.21
CA ARG A 145 5.43 2.07 11.84
C ARG A 145 5.74 3.57 11.77
N HIS A 146 5.04 4.30 10.92
CA HIS A 146 5.23 5.72 10.68
C HIS A 146 4.11 6.57 11.33
N THR A 147 3.24 5.93 12.10
CA THR A 147 2.09 6.56 12.75
C THR A 147 2.18 6.42 14.26
N GLU A 148 1.60 7.39 14.97
CA GLU A 148 1.47 7.35 16.42
C GLU A 148 0.47 6.27 16.88
N ASN A 149 0.60 5.79 18.12
CA ASN A 149 -0.17 4.67 18.65
C ASN A 149 -1.69 4.80 18.46
N GLU A 150 -2.25 6.00 18.61
CA GLU A 150 -3.69 6.23 18.41
C GLU A 150 -4.10 6.03 16.96
N ASN A 151 -3.31 6.57 16.05
CA ASN A 151 -3.52 6.45 14.61
C ASN A 151 -3.27 5.04 14.08
N GLN A 152 -2.40 4.26 14.71
CA GLN A 152 -2.22 2.84 14.39
C GLN A 152 -3.50 2.04 14.54
N PHE A 153 -4.28 2.34 15.59
CA PHE A 153 -5.57 1.68 15.79
C PHE A 153 -6.56 2.01 14.68
N LEU A 154 -6.64 3.28 14.27
CA LEU A 154 -7.48 3.72 13.15
C LEU A 154 -7.10 3.04 11.83
N LEU A 155 -5.80 2.83 11.59
CA LEU A 155 -5.33 2.07 10.41
C LEU A 155 -5.82 0.62 10.44
N LEU A 156 -5.81 -0.05 11.60
CA LEU A 156 -6.33 -1.41 11.72
C LEU A 156 -7.86 -1.47 11.51
N GLU A 157 -8.61 -0.47 11.98
CA GLU A 157 -10.05 -0.33 11.71
C GLU A 157 -10.34 -0.16 10.22
N LEU A 158 -9.50 0.62 9.49
CA LEU A 158 -9.57 0.74 8.04
C LEU A 158 -9.34 -0.61 7.35
N GLY A 159 -8.38 -1.41 7.83
CA GLY A 159 -8.11 -2.75 7.33
C GLY A 159 -9.30 -3.69 7.48
N ILE A 160 -9.93 -3.71 8.65
CA ILE A 160 -11.15 -4.48 8.91
C ILE A 160 -12.27 -4.01 7.97
N SER A 161 -12.46 -2.70 7.82
CA SER A 161 -13.48 -2.14 6.92
C SER A 161 -13.24 -2.56 5.47
N CYS A 162 -11.99 -2.54 5.01
CA CYS A 162 -11.60 -3.01 3.68
C CYS A 162 -11.93 -4.50 3.48
N LEU A 163 -11.59 -5.35 4.44
CA LEU A 163 -11.78 -6.80 4.35
C LEU A 163 -13.26 -7.21 4.34
N MET A 164 -14.12 -6.39 4.92
CA MET A 164 -15.58 -6.64 4.99
C MET A 164 -16.35 -6.02 3.84
N GLU A 165 -15.75 -5.14 3.05
CA GLU A 165 -16.41 -4.58 1.89
C GLU A 165 -16.37 -5.56 0.72
N GLU A 166 -17.51 -5.75 0.05
CA GLU A 166 -17.55 -6.50 -1.20
C GLU A 166 -16.84 -5.72 -2.30
N ASN A 167 -15.71 -6.25 -2.76
CA ASN A 167 -15.00 -5.67 -3.89
C ASN A 167 -15.71 -6.06 -5.19
N LYS A 168 -16.43 -5.10 -5.78
CA LYS A 168 -17.14 -5.28 -7.06
C LYS A 168 -16.22 -5.50 -8.25
N ASN A 169 -14.96 -5.03 -8.16
CA ASN A 169 -13.95 -5.20 -9.20
C ASN A 169 -12.83 -6.13 -8.69
N LYS A 170 -13.05 -7.46 -8.81
CA LYS A 170 -12.09 -8.47 -8.35
C LYS A 170 -10.74 -8.39 -9.05
N ASN A 171 -10.69 -7.83 -10.26
CA ASN A 171 -9.48 -7.75 -11.09
C ASN A 171 -8.74 -6.42 -10.93
N ALA A 172 -9.18 -5.56 -10.02
CA ALA A 172 -8.46 -4.33 -9.72
C ALA A 172 -7.10 -4.62 -9.05
N ASN A 173 -6.08 -3.89 -9.48
CA ASN A 173 -4.75 -3.91 -8.86
C ASN A 173 -3.92 -5.20 -9.07
N GLN A 174 -4.25 -6.02 -10.06
CA GLN A 174 -3.46 -7.21 -10.40
C GLN A 174 -2.04 -6.85 -10.80
N PHE A 175 -1.86 -5.82 -11.60
CA PHE A 175 -0.54 -5.32 -12.01
C PHE A 175 0.30 -4.91 -10.80
N GLU A 176 -0.28 -4.10 -9.92
CA GLU A 176 0.38 -3.64 -8.71
C GLU A 176 0.74 -4.83 -7.79
N LEU A 177 -0.14 -5.82 -7.68
CA LEU A 177 0.13 -7.01 -6.88
C LEU A 177 1.35 -7.78 -7.38
N ILE A 178 1.46 -7.99 -8.70
CA ILE A 178 2.62 -8.66 -9.31
C ILE A 178 3.90 -7.86 -9.02
N CYS A 179 3.84 -6.56 -9.16
CA CYS A 179 4.99 -5.67 -8.91
C CYS A 179 5.43 -5.68 -7.43
N TYR A 180 4.49 -5.77 -6.49
CA TYR A 180 4.80 -5.77 -5.05
C TYR A 180 5.17 -7.15 -4.50
N GLN A 181 4.93 -8.25 -5.24
CA GLN A 181 5.16 -9.61 -4.73
C GLN A 181 6.49 -9.76 -4.01
N ASN A 182 7.59 -9.40 -4.68
CA ASN A 182 8.92 -9.59 -4.11
C ASN A 182 9.20 -8.66 -2.93
N GLN A 183 8.67 -7.45 -2.93
CA GLN A 183 8.78 -6.59 -1.76
C GLN A 183 8.06 -7.19 -0.57
N ILE A 184 6.86 -7.74 -0.75
CA ILE A 184 6.10 -8.41 0.28
C ILE A 184 6.90 -9.62 0.81
N LEU A 185 7.40 -10.49 -0.09
CA LEU A 185 8.17 -11.68 0.28
C LEU A 185 9.49 -11.37 0.98
N ASN A 186 10.15 -10.28 0.60
CA ASN A 186 11.44 -9.87 1.18
C ASN A 186 11.31 -9.01 2.44
N THR A 187 10.09 -8.66 2.85
CA THR A 187 9.90 -7.89 4.08
C THR A 187 10.13 -8.78 5.27
N ALA A 188 11.23 -8.54 6.00
CA ALA A 188 11.72 -9.37 7.11
C ALA A 188 10.72 -9.60 8.26
N MET A 189 9.59 -8.92 8.23
CA MET A 189 8.54 -8.95 9.26
C MET A 189 7.39 -9.87 8.93
N ILE A 190 7.21 -10.24 7.66
CA ILE A 190 6.19 -11.22 7.28
C ILE A 190 6.71 -12.59 7.67
N ARG A 191 6.25 -13.07 8.82
CA ARG A 191 6.62 -14.36 9.42
C ARG A 191 5.59 -15.45 9.16
N SER A 192 4.45 -15.09 8.58
CA SER A 192 3.37 -16.06 8.38
C SER A 192 3.70 -17.00 7.24
N GLU A 193 3.91 -18.28 7.56
CA GLU A 193 4.08 -19.35 6.58
C GLU A 193 2.86 -19.52 5.67
N THR A 194 1.71 -18.98 6.08
CA THR A 194 0.46 -19.06 5.32
C THR A 194 0.32 -17.98 4.27
N ILE A 195 0.91 -16.79 4.46
CA ILE A 195 0.84 -15.67 3.50
C ILE A 195 1.57 -16.04 2.20
N ILE A 196 2.77 -16.60 2.30
CA ILE A 196 3.66 -16.83 1.15
C ILE A 196 3.03 -17.75 0.10
N PRO A 197 2.52 -18.95 0.44
CA PRO A 197 1.88 -19.84 -0.55
C PRO A 197 0.65 -19.20 -1.19
N LYS A 198 -0.20 -18.57 -0.41
CA LYS A 198 -1.43 -17.94 -0.88
C LYS A 198 -1.14 -16.73 -1.79
N LEU A 199 -0.16 -15.90 -1.41
CA LEU A 199 0.31 -14.78 -2.24
C LEU A 199 0.81 -15.27 -3.60
N ASN A 200 1.62 -16.34 -3.63
CA ASN A 200 2.12 -16.91 -4.87
C ASN A 200 0.98 -17.38 -5.78
N ILE A 201 -0.03 -18.08 -5.24
CA ILE A 201 -1.21 -18.50 -6.00
C ILE A 201 -1.96 -17.28 -6.55
N MET A 202 -2.21 -16.26 -5.74
CA MET A 202 -2.91 -15.05 -6.16
C MET A 202 -2.16 -14.32 -7.28
N VAL A 203 -0.83 -14.27 -7.22
CA VAL A 203 0.01 -13.66 -8.26
C VAL A 203 -0.02 -14.45 -9.56
N GLU A 204 0.03 -15.78 -9.51
CA GLU A 204 -0.05 -16.61 -10.74
C GLU A 204 -1.42 -16.45 -11.43
N ILE A 205 -2.51 -16.35 -10.66
CA ILE A 205 -3.85 -16.03 -11.20
C ILE A 205 -3.81 -14.64 -11.87
N ALA A 206 -3.29 -13.61 -11.17
CA ALA A 206 -3.19 -12.26 -11.69
C ALA A 206 -2.37 -12.19 -13.00
N LYS A 207 -1.26 -12.93 -13.11
CA LYS A 207 -0.45 -13.01 -14.33
C LYS A 207 -1.23 -13.60 -15.50
N THR A 208 -2.03 -14.63 -15.26
CA THR A 208 -2.86 -15.27 -16.30
C THR A 208 -3.91 -14.29 -16.81
N GLU A 209 -4.65 -13.64 -15.89
CA GLU A 209 -5.71 -12.71 -16.25
C GLU A 209 -5.21 -11.47 -17.00
N ILE A 210 -4.05 -10.91 -16.60
CA ILE A 210 -3.42 -9.79 -17.35
C ILE A 210 -2.99 -10.25 -18.75
N SER A 211 -2.49 -11.49 -18.88
CA SER A 211 -2.06 -12.03 -20.16
C SER A 211 -3.20 -12.20 -21.15
N GLU A 212 -4.36 -12.60 -20.68
CA GLU A 212 -5.57 -12.77 -21.48
C GLU A 212 -6.20 -11.44 -21.90
N ASN A 213 -6.21 -10.46 -21.01
CA ASN A 213 -6.92 -9.20 -21.22
C ASN A 213 -6.08 -8.09 -21.88
N GLY A 214 -4.80 -8.29 -22.11
CA GLY A 214 -3.95 -7.39 -22.93
C GLY A 214 -3.67 -5.99 -22.37
N HIS A 215 -4.13 -5.65 -21.17
CA HIS A 215 -4.09 -4.30 -20.64
C HIS A 215 -2.87 -4.02 -19.74
N THR A 216 -1.69 -3.96 -20.33
CA THR A 216 -0.52 -3.43 -19.61
C THR A 216 -0.10 -2.12 -20.25
N ILE A 217 -0.73 -1.02 -19.88
CA ILE A 217 -0.26 0.33 -20.23
C ILE A 217 0.92 0.64 -19.32
N ILE A 218 2.11 0.22 -19.73
CA ILE A 218 3.35 0.72 -19.17
C ILE A 218 3.68 1.98 -19.93
N LEU A 219 4.05 3.00 -19.19
CA LEU A 219 4.49 4.25 -19.75
C LEU A 219 5.73 3.99 -20.61
N LYS A 220 5.59 4.00 -21.94
CA LYS A 220 6.67 3.69 -22.89
C LYS A 220 7.94 4.51 -22.62
N GLU A 221 7.77 5.75 -22.17
CA GLU A 221 8.84 6.68 -21.83
C GLU A 221 9.62 6.29 -20.57
N LEU A 222 9.00 5.54 -19.65
CA LEU A 222 9.63 5.12 -18.41
C LEU A 222 10.61 3.95 -18.61
N VAL A 223 10.34 3.07 -19.56
CA VAL A 223 11.13 1.84 -19.78
C VAL A 223 12.61 2.13 -20.08
N PRO A 224 12.98 3.03 -21.01
CA PRO A 224 14.37 3.36 -21.25
C PRO A 224 15.08 3.89 -20.00
N LEU A 225 14.40 4.71 -19.20
CA LEU A 225 14.94 5.27 -17.97
C LEU A 225 15.19 4.20 -16.91
N ILE A 226 14.29 3.22 -16.78
CA ILE A 226 14.47 2.09 -15.86
C ILE A 226 15.64 1.22 -16.30
N ASN A 227 15.75 0.91 -17.60
CA ASN A 227 16.84 0.08 -18.13
C ASN A 227 18.21 0.73 -17.91
N GLU A 228 18.30 2.07 -18.01
CA GLU A 228 19.54 2.81 -17.82
C GLU A 228 19.88 3.01 -16.32
N ARG A 229 18.87 3.29 -15.48
CA ARG A 229 19.06 3.88 -14.13
C ARG A 229 18.35 3.14 -13.00
N GLY A 230 17.67 2.03 -13.28
CA GLY A 230 16.91 1.30 -12.28
C GLY A 230 15.83 2.17 -11.61
N GLU A 231 15.72 2.12 -10.27
CA GLU A 231 14.73 2.93 -9.54
C GLU A 231 14.96 4.45 -9.69
N MET A 232 16.20 4.89 -9.96
CA MET A 232 16.48 6.31 -10.29
C MET A 232 15.86 6.73 -11.62
N GLY A 233 15.58 5.81 -12.53
CA GLY A 233 14.81 6.06 -13.75
C GLY A 233 13.36 6.46 -13.43
N VAL A 234 12.73 5.80 -12.46
CA VAL A 234 11.40 6.18 -11.96
C VAL A 234 11.41 7.58 -11.35
N TRP A 235 12.43 7.90 -10.56
CA TRP A 235 12.61 9.23 -9.97
C TRP A 235 12.80 10.30 -11.05
N THR A 236 13.63 10.02 -12.08
CA THR A 236 13.89 10.94 -13.19
C THR A 236 12.61 11.23 -13.97
N PHE A 237 11.84 10.19 -14.30
CA PHE A 237 10.54 10.32 -14.96
C PHE A 237 9.58 11.19 -14.14
N LEU A 238 9.39 10.86 -12.86
CA LEU A 238 8.48 11.57 -11.96
C LEU A 238 8.89 13.05 -11.78
N SER A 239 10.18 13.33 -11.73
CA SER A 239 10.71 14.70 -11.57
C SER A 239 10.50 15.58 -12.80
N GLY A 240 10.28 14.98 -13.98
CA GLY A 240 9.95 15.66 -15.24
C GLY A 240 8.46 15.99 -15.40
N LEU A 241 7.57 15.40 -14.57
CA LEU A 241 6.13 15.61 -14.69
C LEU A 241 5.69 16.95 -14.10
N ASN A 242 4.68 17.55 -14.73
CA ASN A 242 3.97 18.71 -14.20
C ASN A 242 2.89 18.29 -13.20
N LEU A 243 2.40 19.25 -12.41
CA LEU A 243 1.34 18.99 -11.41
C LEU A 243 0.06 18.41 -12.01
N GLU A 244 -0.31 18.86 -13.22
CA GLU A 244 -1.53 18.45 -13.93
C GLU A 244 -1.46 17.01 -14.46
N GLU A 245 -0.25 16.47 -14.63
CA GLU A 245 -0.02 15.10 -15.09
C GLU A 245 -0.10 14.10 -13.94
N LEU A 246 0.04 14.57 -12.70
CA LEU A 246 -0.02 13.73 -11.51
C LEU A 246 -1.47 13.36 -11.16
N ASN A 247 -1.70 12.08 -10.92
CA ASN A 247 -2.98 11.55 -10.44
C ASN A 247 -2.76 10.30 -9.58
N PRO A 248 -3.75 9.87 -8.79
CA PRO A 248 -3.61 8.75 -7.86
C PRO A 248 -3.15 7.46 -8.53
N GLU A 249 -3.72 7.13 -9.70
CA GLU A 249 -3.41 5.90 -10.43
C GLU A 249 -1.95 5.88 -10.90
N LEU A 250 -1.46 6.99 -11.45
CA LEU A 250 -0.08 7.12 -11.87
C LEU A 250 0.90 6.97 -10.70
N ILE A 251 0.61 7.58 -9.55
CA ILE A 251 1.45 7.48 -8.35
C ILE A 251 1.52 6.04 -7.85
N LEU A 252 0.39 5.34 -7.78
CA LEU A 252 0.34 3.93 -7.38
C LEU A 252 1.11 3.04 -8.36
N ARG A 253 0.95 3.24 -9.67
CA ARG A 253 1.68 2.48 -10.69
C ARG A 253 3.18 2.73 -10.66
N LEU A 254 3.61 3.98 -10.50
CA LEU A 254 5.03 4.32 -10.40
C LEU A 254 5.69 3.68 -9.17
N ASP A 255 5.03 3.68 -8.01
CA ASP A 255 5.56 2.98 -6.82
C ASP A 255 5.58 1.47 -7.01
N ALA A 256 4.58 0.89 -7.66
CA ALA A 256 4.56 -0.53 -7.99
C ALA A 256 5.73 -0.92 -8.90
N VAL A 257 5.95 -0.17 -10.00
CA VAL A 257 7.09 -0.37 -10.90
C VAL A 257 8.42 -0.20 -10.16
N ARG A 258 8.56 0.85 -9.34
CA ARG A 258 9.72 1.05 -8.48
C ARG A 258 9.97 -0.19 -7.58
N SER A 259 8.92 -0.73 -6.99
CA SER A 259 9.02 -1.93 -6.15
C SER A 259 9.55 -3.12 -6.93
N ALA A 260 9.03 -3.38 -8.13
CA ALA A 260 9.50 -4.47 -8.99
C ALA A 260 10.98 -4.32 -9.38
N VAL A 261 11.40 -3.08 -9.68
CA VAL A 261 12.81 -2.77 -10.04
C VAL A 261 13.75 -2.93 -8.85
N LYS A 262 13.31 -2.45 -7.67
CA LYS A 262 14.13 -2.49 -6.45
C LYS A 262 14.31 -3.90 -5.86
N TYR A 263 13.30 -4.75 -6.02
CA TYR A 263 13.26 -6.11 -5.50
C TYR A 263 13.15 -7.12 -6.65
N PRO A 264 14.18 -7.23 -7.51
CA PRO A 264 14.17 -8.18 -8.60
C PRO A 264 14.14 -9.61 -8.05
N SER A 265 13.43 -10.51 -8.72
CA SER A 265 13.54 -11.95 -8.50
C SER A 265 14.08 -12.61 -9.75
N ASN A 266 14.72 -13.75 -9.59
CA ASN A 266 15.10 -14.62 -10.73
C ASN A 266 13.86 -15.10 -11.55
N LYS A 267 12.65 -14.83 -11.07
CA LYS A 267 11.36 -15.10 -11.74
C LYS A 267 10.73 -13.85 -12.37
N ASN A 268 11.32 -12.66 -12.20
CA ASN A 268 10.80 -11.39 -12.74
C ASN A 268 11.11 -11.16 -14.22
N ASP A 269 11.76 -12.12 -14.89
CA ASP A 269 11.90 -12.11 -16.35
C ASP A 269 10.57 -11.87 -17.04
N TRP A 270 9.46 -12.39 -16.46
CA TRP A 270 8.12 -12.18 -16.99
C TRP A 270 7.69 -10.71 -17.04
N PHE A 271 7.94 -9.92 -15.97
CA PHE A 271 7.57 -8.51 -15.94
C PHE A 271 8.41 -7.71 -16.92
N MET A 272 9.73 -7.88 -16.85
CA MET A 272 10.66 -7.21 -17.78
C MET A 272 10.46 -7.69 -19.23
N GLU A 273 10.25 -8.98 -19.45
CA GLU A 273 9.97 -9.54 -20.76
C GLU A 273 8.66 -9.03 -21.36
N LYS A 274 7.59 -8.89 -20.58
CA LYS A 274 6.34 -8.26 -21.05
C LYS A 274 6.46 -6.75 -21.28
N ILE A 275 7.22 -6.03 -20.45
CA ILE A 275 7.54 -4.62 -20.67
C ILE A 275 8.31 -4.47 -21.99
N ILE A 276 9.35 -5.28 -22.20
CA ILE A 276 10.22 -5.22 -23.37
C ILE A 276 9.48 -5.72 -24.63
N ASN A 277 8.76 -6.84 -24.56
CA ASN A 277 8.08 -7.44 -25.70
C ASN A 277 6.83 -6.66 -26.15
N SER A 278 6.20 -5.87 -25.29
CA SER A 278 5.13 -4.94 -25.69
C SER A 278 5.66 -3.82 -26.59
N GLN A 279 6.96 -3.51 -26.53
CA GLN A 279 7.61 -2.55 -27.43
C GLN A 279 7.91 -3.12 -28.82
N MET A 280 8.24 -4.41 -28.92
CA MET A 280 8.56 -5.03 -30.23
C MET A 280 7.31 -5.25 -31.12
N LYS A 281 6.15 -5.43 -30.54
CA LYS A 281 4.90 -5.61 -31.31
C LYS A 281 4.31 -4.32 -31.89
N THR A 282 4.84 -3.16 -31.54
CA THR A 282 4.39 -1.83 -32.04
C THR A 282 5.28 -1.29 -33.16
N VAL A 283 6.29 -2.03 -33.60
CA VAL A 283 7.26 -1.65 -34.65
C VAL A 283 7.09 -2.46 -35.94
N CYS A 284 6.10 -3.36 -35.99
CA CYS A 284 5.75 -4.11 -37.21
C CYS A 284 4.47 -3.60 -37.85
#